data_fce83e18dd864fd6ce8526e26c021cd3
#
_entry.id   fce83e18dd864fd6ce8526e26c021cd3
#
_cell.length_a   1.000
_cell.length_b   1.000
_cell.length_c   1.000
_cell.angle_alpha   90.00
_cell.angle_beta   90.00
_cell.angle_gamma   90.00
#
_symmetry.space_group_name_H-M   'P 1'
#
loop_
_entity.id
_entity.type
_entity.pdbx_description
1 polymer ?
#
loop_
_entity_poly.entity_id
_entity_poly.type
_entity_poly.pdbx_seq_one_letter_code
_entity_poly.pdbx_strand_id
1 'polypeptide(L)'
;MAEEIKERSNNFIENIIEEDLAGGFSANNLRFRFPPEPNGYLHLGHASSICLNFGLGLRYNAPVNLRFDDTNPSKEEQEYVDAIRRDVAWLGYKWDKECYASDYFQELYDWAVMLIKKGKAYVDKQTSEEIAAQKGTPTTAGTESPYRNTSPEENLALFERMKNGEFANGTYVLRAKIDMASPNMLMRDPIIYRIMNASHHRTGDTWHIYPMYDWAHGESDYLEQISHSLCTLEFLPHRELYDWFLDQVIPTSTLTDGKEVVRPKQREFARRNLSHTIVSKRKLLQLVTEKYVAGWDDPRMPTISGLRRRGYTPEAIRKFADTIGIAKRENLIDVSLLEFCVREDLNKKANRVMGVLDPVKVIITNYPEGQEEWLEAENNPEVSPMTYRKVPFSRELYIEREDFREEADKKYFRLKLGGEVRLKNESWRQMAKRAMKLANFI
;
A
#
# COMPACT_ATOMS: atom_id res chain seq x y z
N MET A 1 -3.39 15.76 27.14
CA MET A 1 -3.15 17.07 26.55
C MET A 1 -3.27 16.90 25.06
N ALA A 2 -4.22 17.58 24.42
CA ALA A 2 -4.32 17.60 22.97
C ALA A 2 -3.04 18.29 22.45
N GLU A 3 -2.20 17.57 21.69
CA GLU A 3 -1.17 18.22 20.90
C GLU A 3 -1.89 19.20 19.96
N GLU A 4 -1.53 20.48 20.03
CA GLU A 4 -1.93 21.47 19.05
C GLU A 4 -1.60 20.91 17.66
N ILE A 5 -2.63 20.57 16.91
CA ILE A 5 -2.49 20.26 15.48
C ILE A 5 -2.02 21.57 14.86
N LYS A 6 -0.70 21.72 14.64
CA LYS A 6 -0.18 22.79 13.81
C LYS A 6 -0.96 22.77 12.50
N GLU A 7 -1.72 23.82 12.23
CA GLU A 7 -2.43 23.97 10.95
C GLU A 7 -1.41 23.90 9.83
N ARG A 8 -1.31 22.72 9.21
CA ARG A 8 -0.55 22.58 7.99
C ARG A 8 -1.36 23.12 6.82
N SER A 9 -0.70 23.70 5.85
CA SER A 9 -1.36 24.08 4.59
C SER A 9 -1.98 22.85 3.90
N ASN A 10 -3.12 23.06 3.26
CA ASN A 10 -3.78 22.04 2.47
C ASN A 10 -2.86 21.54 1.36
N ASN A 11 -2.88 20.24 1.10
CA ASN A 11 -2.33 19.69 -0.13
C ASN A 11 -3.32 19.94 -1.29
N PHE A 12 -2.89 19.69 -2.53
CA PHE A 12 -3.71 19.99 -3.70
C PHE A 12 -4.99 19.14 -3.81
N ILE A 13 -5.04 17.94 -3.25
CA ILE A 13 -6.26 17.11 -3.19
C ILE A 13 -7.25 17.73 -2.21
N GLU A 14 -6.76 18.15 -1.04
CA GLU A 14 -7.58 18.89 -0.07
C GLU A 14 -8.14 20.18 -0.66
N ASN A 15 -7.33 20.93 -1.40
CA ASN A 15 -7.82 22.14 -2.10
C ASN A 15 -8.96 21.80 -3.09
N ILE A 16 -8.85 20.71 -3.86
CA ILE A 16 -9.92 20.28 -4.77
C ILE A 16 -11.20 19.94 -3.99
N ILE A 17 -11.08 19.26 -2.86
CA ILE A 17 -12.23 18.94 -2.01
C ILE A 17 -12.87 20.21 -1.45
N GLU A 18 -12.07 21.16 -0.95
CA GLU A 18 -12.55 22.44 -0.43
C GLU A 18 -13.23 23.28 -1.54
N GLU A 19 -12.67 23.28 -2.76
CA GLU A 19 -13.29 23.94 -3.91
C GLU A 19 -14.65 23.31 -4.27
N ASP A 20 -14.75 21.97 -4.27
CA ASP A 20 -16.01 21.27 -4.51
C ASP A 20 -17.04 21.57 -3.42
N LEU A 21 -16.64 21.58 -2.15
CA LEU A 21 -17.51 21.95 -1.02
C LEU A 21 -18.00 23.39 -1.11
N ALA A 22 -17.11 24.34 -1.42
CA ALA A 22 -17.44 25.74 -1.64
C ALA A 22 -18.36 25.92 -2.85
N GLY A 23 -18.23 25.04 -3.86
CA GLY A 23 -19.08 24.98 -5.04
C GLY A 23 -20.48 24.38 -4.80
N GLY A 24 -20.79 23.96 -3.56
CA GLY A 24 -22.11 23.43 -3.18
C GLY A 24 -22.19 21.90 -3.13
N PHE A 25 -21.07 21.17 -3.29
CA PHE A 25 -21.06 19.72 -3.06
C PHE A 25 -21.30 19.44 -1.57
N SER A 26 -22.24 18.54 -1.28
CA SER A 26 -22.58 18.22 0.13
C SER A 26 -21.45 17.46 0.83
N ALA A 27 -21.04 17.94 1.99
CA ALA A 27 -20.05 17.22 2.83
C ALA A 27 -20.54 15.81 3.23
N ASN A 28 -21.84 15.58 3.31
CA ASN A 28 -22.42 14.27 3.60
C ASN A 28 -22.22 13.26 2.45
N ASN A 29 -21.92 13.73 1.26
CA ASN A 29 -21.66 12.92 0.09
C ASN A 29 -20.15 12.62 -0.11
N LEU A 30 -19.29 13.15 0.76
CA LEU A 30 -17.88 12.79 0.75
C LEU A 30 -17.72 11.32 1.13
N ARG A 31 -17.06 10.57 0.26
CA ARG A 31 -16.69 9.17 0.49
C ARG A 31 -15.44 8.86 -0.32
N PHE A 32 -14.51 8.15 0.29
CA PHE A 32 -13.26 7.72 -0.31
C PHE A 32 -13.16 6.20 -0.32
N ARG A 33 -12.17 5.66 -1.01
CA ARG A 33 -11.89 4.24 -0.98
C ARG A 33 -10.40 3.93 -1.16
N PHE A 34 -9.94 2.82 -0.62
CA PHE A 34 -8.68 2.18 -0.96
C PHE A 34 -8.99 0.88 -1.69
N PRO A 35 -8.66 0.76 -3.02
CA PRO A 35 -9.08 -0.35 -3.86
C PRO A 35 -7.91 -1.27 -4.25
N PRO A 36 -7.31 -2.05 -3.36
CA PRO A 36 -6.20 -2.93 -3.71
C PRO A 36 -6.68 -4.14 -4.53
N GLU A 37 -5.90 -4.54 -5.53
CA GLU A 37 -6.01 -5.84 -6.18
C GLU A 37 -5.41 -6.92 -5.26
N PRO A 38 -6.16 -8.00 -4.90
CA PRO A 38 -5.70 -9.02 -3.94
C PRO A 38 -4.77 -10.05 -4.61
N ASN A 39 -3.66 -9.61 -5.18
CA ASN A 39 -2.68 -10.38 -5.93
C ASN A 39 -1.25 -10.28 -5.37
N GLY A 40 -1.12 -9.97 -4.08
CA GLY A 40 0.13 -9.87 -3.35
C GLY A 40 0.04 -9.01 -2.10
N TYR A 41 1.10 -8.99 -1.31
CA TYR A 41 1.19 -8.19 -0.09
C TYR A 41 1.37 -6.70 -0.40
N LEU A 42 0.83 -5.86 0.46
CA LEU A 42 0.99 -4.42 0.36
C LEU A 42 2.43 -4.02 0.69
N HIS A 43 2.94 -3.04 -0.04
CA HIS A 43 4.26 -2.46 0.19
C HIS A 43 4.15 -0.98 0.59
N LEU A 44 5.27 -0.36 0.92
CA LEU A 44 5.34 1.03 1.40
C LEU A 44 4.65 2.04 0.47
N GLY A 45 4.66 1.80 -0.85
CA GLY A 45 3.91 2.63 -1.81
C GLY A 45 2.40 2.62 -1.55
N HIS A 46 1.83 1.45 -1.22
CA HIS A 46 0.42 1.33 -0.84
C HIS A 46 0.13 2.01 0.50
N ALA A 47 1.06 1.96 1.47
CA ALA A 47 0.90 2.67 2.74
C ALA A 47 0.63 4.17 2.54
N SER A 48 1.27 4.79 1.55
CA SER A 48 1.03 6.20 1.22
C SER A 48 -0.38 6.46 0.70
N SER A 49 -0.92 5.56 -0.15
CA SER A 49 -2.31 5.67 -0.64
C SER A 49 -3.33 5.41 0.48
N ILE A 50 -3.05 4.45 1.36
CA ILE A 50 -3.86 4.19 2.55
C ILE A 50 -3.90 5.44 3.43
N CYS A 51 -2.74 5.99 3.79
CA CYS A 51 -2.65 7.20 4.63
C CYS A 51 -3.36 8.39 3.99
N LEU A 52 -3.31 8.54 2.66
CA LEU A 52 -4.05 9.60 1.96
C LEU A 52 -5.56 9.42 2.09
N ASN A 53 -6.11 8.27 1.65
CA ASN A 53 -7.55 8.06 1.63
C ASN A 53 -8.16 8.07 3.04
N PHE A 54 -7.56 7.33 3.97
CA PHE A 54 -8.04 7.29 5.35
C PHE A 54 -7.76 8.59 6.10
N GLY A 55 -6.66 9.29 5.81
CA GLY A 55 -6.35 10.60 6.36
C GLY A 55 -7.39 11.66 5.96
N LEU A 56 -7.82 11.66 4.69
CA LEU A 56 -8.93 12.50 4.21
C LEU A 56 -10.25 12.12 4.89
N GLY A 57 -10.53 10.81 5.02
CA GLY A 57 -11.70 10.34 5.76
C GLY A 57 -11.75 10.88 7.19
N LEU A 58 -10.63 10.81 7.92
CA LEU A 58 -10.52 11.35 9.27
C LEU A 58 -10.69 12.88 9.30
N ARG A 59 -10.04 13.59 8.36
CA ARG A 59 -10.08 15.05 8.30
C ARG A 59 -11.47 15.61 8.03
N TYR A 60 -12.20 15.00 7.10
CA TYR A 60 -13.53 15.45 6.67
C TYR A 60 -14.67 14.69 7.37
N ASN A 61 -14.37 13.85 8.33
CA ASN A 61 -15.34 12.94 8.96
C ASN A 61 -16.18 12.18 7.92
N ALA A 62 -15.52 11.70 6.87
CA ALA A 62 -16.11 11.01 5.73
C ALA A 62 -15.77 9.51 5.76
N PRO A 63 -16.71 8.63 5.37
CA PRO A 63 -16.46 7.21 5.32
C PRO A 63 -15.44 6.84 4.24
N VAL A 64 -14.68 5.78 4.50
CA VAL A 64 -13.69 5.22 3.58
C VAL A 64 -13.95 3.73 3.41
N ASN A 65 -14.16 3.28 2.17
CA ASN A 65 -14.35 1.87 1.86
C ASN A 65 -12.99 1.18 1.62
N LEU A 66 -12.91 -0.09 2.00
CA LEU A 66 -11.89 -1.01 1.50
C LEU A 66 -12.53 -1.85 0.41
N ARG A 67 -12.12 -1.66 -0.85
CA ARG A 67 -12.64 -2.43 -1.98
C ARG A 67 -11.57 -3.31 -2.59
N PHE A 68 -11.77 -4.58 -2.60
CA PHE A 68 -10.93 -5.51 -3.34
C PHE A 68 -11.28 -5.49 -4.82
N ASP A 69 -10.32 -5.11 -5.66
CA ASP A 69 -10.46 -5.20 -7.12
C ASP A 69 -10.14 -6.63 -7.56
N ASP A 70 -11.15 -7.48 -7.41
CA ASP A 70 -11.08 -8.92 -7.68
C ASP A 70 -11.68 -9.28 -9.05
N THR A 71 -11.27 -8.57 -10.10
CA THR A 71 -11.71 -8.78 -11.49
C THR A 71 -10.91 -9.83 -12.24
N ASN A 72 -9.87 -10.41 -11.66
CA ASN A 72 -8.96 -11.36 -12.31
C ASN A 72 -8.83 -12.69 -11.56
N PRO A 73 -9.66 -13.69 -11.86
CA PRO A 73 -9.75 -14.95 -11.12
C PRO A 73 -8.46 -15.77 -11.07
N SER A 74 -7.49 -15.50 -11.96
CA SER A 74 -6.25 -16.30 -12.04
C SER A 74 -5.13 -15.83 -11.10
N LYS A 75 -5.31 -14.73 -10.36
CA LYS A 75 -4.24 -14.11 -9.57
C LYS A 75 -4.63 -13.80 -8.14
N GLU A 76 -5.87 -13.98 -7.79
CA GLU A 76 -6.47 -13.53 -6.55
C GLU A 76 -6.57 -14.69 -5.56
N GLU A 77 -6.03 -14.47 -4.36
CA GLU A 77 -5.97 -15.48 -3.32
C GLU A 77 -6.47 -14.90 -1.98
N GLN A 78 -7.17 -15.72 -1.21
CA GLN A 78 -7.69 -15.34 0.10
C GLN A 78 -6.58 -14.90 1.06
N GLU A 79 -5.38 -15.48 0.94
CA GLU A 79 -4.22 -15.05 1.73
C GLU A 79 -3.92 -13.56 1.57
N TYR A 80 -4.00 -13.04 0.33
CA TYR A 80 -3.73 -11.64 0.06
C TYR A 80 -4.82 -10.71 0.60
N VAL A 81 -6.08 -11.14 0.49
CA VAL A 81 -7.21 -10.43 1.12
C VAL A 81 -6.98 -10.26 2.61
N ASP A 82 -6.63 -11.34 3.31
CA ASP A 82 -6.40 -11.34 4.75
C ASP A 82 -5.14 -10.54 5.14
N ALA A 83 -4.09 -10.58 4.33
CA ALA A 83 -2.89 -9.77 4.53
C ALA A 83 -3.19 -8.28 4.39
N ILE A 84 -3.97 -7.87 3.38
CA ILE A 84 -4.39 -6.49 3.14
C ILE A 84 -5.21 -5.97 4.32
N ARG A 85 -6.20 -6.72 4.80
CA ARG A 85 -7.00 -6.37 5.99
C ARG A 85 -6.11 -6.12 7.21
N ARG A 86 -5.19 -7.05 7.48
CA ARG A 86 -4.25 -6.93 8.61
C ARG A 86 -3.36 -5.71 8.49
N ASP A 87 -2.88 -5.40 7.29
CA ASP A 87 -1.97 -4.29 7.07
C ASP A 87 -2.68 -2.93 7.22
N VAL A 88 -3.90 -2.78 6.69
CA VAL A 88 -4.71 -1.55 6.87
C VAL A 88 -5.06 -1.36 8.35
N ALA A 89 -5.52 -2.42 9.02
CA ALA A 89 -5.85 -2.38 10.44
C ALA A 89 -4.61 -2.09 11.31
N TRP A 90 -3.46 -2.68 10.99
CA TRP A 90 -2.22 -2.42 11.71
C TRP A 90 -1.73 -0.96 11.54
N LEU A 91 -1.95 -0.35 10.37
CA LEU A 91 -1.70 1.09 10.19
C LEU A 91 -2.63 1.98 11.03
N GLY A 92 -3.59 1.38 11.77
CA GLY A 92 -4.49 2.09 12.68
C GLY A 92 -5.76 2.60 12.03
N TYR A 93 -6.09 2.16 10.84
CA TYR A 93 -7.28 2.59 10.10
C TYR A 93 -8.42 1.56 10.20
N LYS A 94 -9.64 2.07 10.14
CA LYS A 94 -10.88 1.29 10.04
C LYS A 94 -11.64 1.75 8.82
N TRP A 95 -12.14 0.80 8.03
CA TRP A 95 -12.99 1.09 6.88
C TRP A 95 -14.48 1.04 7.26
N ASP A 96 -15.28 1.75 6.49
CA ASP A 96 -16.75 1.79 6.66
C ASP A 96 -17.37 0.52 6.08
N LYS A 97 -17.13 0.27 4.80
CA LYS A 97 -17.59 -0.93 4.11
C LYS A 97 -16.41 -1.69 3.52
N GLU A 98 -16.54 -3.01 3.54
CA GLU A 98 -15.71 -3.90 2.76
C GLU A 98 -16.48 -4.33 1.52
N CYS A 99 -15.94 -4.01 0.36
CA CYS A 99 -16.55 -4.23 -0.94
C CYS A 99 -15.63 -5.04 -1.84
N TYR A 100 -16.20 -5.68 -2.83
CA TYR A 100 -15.48 -6.43 -3.85
C TYR A 100 -16.01 -6.05 -5.22
N ALA A 101 -15.15 -5.95 -6.24
CA ALA A 101 -15.61 -5.75 -7.60
C ALA A 101 -16.56 -6.87 -8.06
N SER A 102 -16.34 -8.09 -7.56
CA SER A 102 -17.20 -9.24 -7.82
C SER A 102 -18.61 -9.13 -7.22
N ASP A 103 -18.84 -8.25 -6.25
CA ASP A 103 -20.20 -7.97 -5.74
C ASP A 103 -21.07 -7.31 -6.82
N TYR A 104 -20.46 -6.66 -7.79
CA TYR A 104 -21.10 -5.85 -8.82
C TYR A 104 -21.07 -6.49 -10.22
N PHE A 105 -20.66 -7.74 -10.35
CA PHE A 105 -20.53 -8.40 -11.66
C PHE A 105 -21.84 -8.44 -12.44
N GLN A 106 -22.97 -8.57 -11.78
CA GLN A 106 -24.27 -8.59 -12.45
C GLN A 106 -24.63 -7.18 -12.99
N GLU A 107 -24.47 -6.14 -12.18
CA GLU A 107 -24.73 -4.76 -12.58
C GLU A 107 -23.80 -4.33 -13.73
N LEU A 108 -22.51 -4.67 -13.63
CA LEU A 108 -21.54 -4.42 -14.70
C LEU A 108 -21.92 -5.13 -16.00
N TYR A 109 -22.40 -6.37 -15.91
CA TYR A 109 -22.90 -7.10 -17.06
C TYR A 109 -24.15 -6.46 -17.67
N ASP A 110 -25.12 -6.07 -16.86
CA ASP A 110 -26.36 -5.45 -17.31
C ASP A 110 -26.08 -4.10 -17.99
N TRP A 111 -25.13 -3.31 -17.51
CA TRP A 111 -24.68 -2.10 -18.17
C TRP A 111 -23.93 -2.37 -19.48
N ALA A 112 -23.14 -3.43 -19.55
CA ALA A 112 -22.53 -3.85 -20.82
C ALA A 112 -23.59 -4.25 -21.86
N VAL A 113 -24.63 -4.99 -21.44
CA VAL A 113 -25.81 -5.30 -22.29
C VAL A 113 -26.51 -4.02 -22.75
N MET A 114 -26.65 -3.03 -21.86
CA MET A 114 -27.20 -1.71 -22.22
C MET A 114 -26.35 -0.99 -23.27
N LEU A 115 -25.01 -1.01 -23.15
CA LEU A 115 -24.11 -0.44 -24.15
C LEU A 115 -24.26 -1.12 -25.53
N ILE A 116 -24.40 -2.44 -25.56
CA ILE A 116 -24.64 -3.18 -26.81
C ILE A 116 -25.96 -2.73 -27.45
N LYS A 117 -27.05 -2.66 -26.66
CA LYS A 117 -28.37 -2.19 -27.14
C LYS A 117 -28.33 -0.76 -27.67
N LYS A 118 -27.50 0.11 -27.09
CA LYS A 118 -27.27 1.49 -27.56
C LYS A 118 -26.32 1.57 -28.76
N GLY A 119 -25.81 0.45 -29.27
CA GLY A 119 -24.79 0.42 -30.34
C GLY A 119 -23.43 1.00 -29.93
N LYS A 120 -23.14 1.04 -28.63
CA LYS A 120 -21.90 1.57 -28.04
C LYS A 120 -20.92 0.48 -27.55
N ALA A 121 -21.22 -0.78 -27.81
CA ALA A 121 -20.31 -1.88 -27.62
C ALA A 121 -20.56 -2.98 -28.68
N TYR A 122 -19.53 -3.73 -28.99
CA TYR A 122 -19.59 -4.82 -29.96
C TYR A 122 -18.65 -5.97 -29.56
N VAL A 123 -19.02 -7.19 -29.96
CA VAL A 123 -18.20 -8.39 -29.76
C VAL A 123 -17.18 -8.47 -30.90
N ASP A 124 -15.92 -8.64 -30.53
CA ASP A 124 -14.79 -8.72 -31.46
C ASP A 124 -14.15 -10.11 -31.39
N LYS A 125 -13.84 -10.69 -32.54
CA LYS A 125 -13.19 -12.00 -32.68
C LYS A 125 -11.69 -11.89 -32.91
N GLN A 126 -11.15 -10.70 -33.01
CA GLN A 126 -9.74 -10.49 -33.26
C GLN A 126 -8.87 -10.89 -32.06
N THR A 127 -7.67 -11.34 -32.36
CA THR A 127 -6.65 -11.64 -31.33
C THR A 127 -6.14 -10.35 -30.68
N SER A 128 -5.47 -10.48 -29.55
CA SER A 128 -4.86 -9.33 -28.86
C SER A 128 -3.84 -8.61 -29.74
N GLU A 129 -3.10 -9.35 -30.56
CA GLU A 129 -2.10 -8.83 -31.50
C GLU A 129 -2.76 -8.03 -32.62
N GLU A 130 -3.85 -8.53 -33.19
CA GLU A 130 -4.62 -7.83 -34.23
C GLU A 130 -5.24 -6.54 -33.69
N ILE A 131 -5.84 -6.60 -32.50
CA ILE A 131 -6.41 -5.42 -31.83
C ILE A 131 -5.32 -4.39 -31.54
N ALA A 132 -4.15 -4.83 -31.04
CA ALA A 132 -3.02 -3.94 -30.78
C ALA A 132 -2.51 -3.28 -32.05
N ALA A 133 -2.38 -4.02 -33.15
CA ALA A 133 -1.94 -3.50 -34.45
C ALA A 133 -2.93 -2.47 -34.99
N GLN A 134 -4.25 -2.69 -34.84
CA GLN A 134 -5.30 -1.77 -35.29
C GLN A 134 -5.34 -0.47 -34.51
N LYS A 135 -4.90 -0.44 -33.26
CA LYS A 135 -4.91 0.79 -32.45
C LYS A 135 -4.02 1.90 -33.03
N GLY A 136 -3.08 1.57 -33.93
CA GLY A 136 -2.15 2.55 -34.49
C GLY A 136 -1.13 3.04 -33.46
N THR A 137 -0.76 4.32 -33.59
CA THR A 137 0.20 4.98 -32.67
C THR A 137 -0.38 6.28 -32.12
N PRO A 138 0.21 6.93 -31.14
CA PRO A 138 -0.27 8.22 -30.65
C PRO A 138 -0.40 9.31 -31.75
N THR A 139 0.39 9.18 -32.83
CA THR A 139 0.42 10.13 -33.96
C THR A 139 -0.31 9.62 -35.22
N THR A 140 -0.75 8.36 -35.22
CA THR A 140 -1.42 7.72 -36.36
C THR A 140 -2.75 7.15 -35.88
N ALA A 141 -3.86 7.54 -36.49
CA ALA A 141 -5.18 7.00 -36.17
C ALA A 141 -5.19 5.46 -36.28
N GLY A 142 -6.02 4.84 -35.46
CA GLY A 142 -6.32 3.42 -35.58
C GLY A 142 -7.27 3.13 -36.75
N THR A 143 -7.42 1.83 -37.06
CA THR A 143 -8.36 1.32 -38.05
C THR A 143 -9.51 0.60 -37.35
N GLU A 144 -10.70 0.64 -37.94
CA GLU A 144 -11.88 -0.02 -37.38
C GLU A 144 -11.77 -1.54 -37.50
N SER A 145 -12.26 -2.26 -36.47
CA SER A 145 -12.43 -3.70 -36.54
C SER A 145 -13.50 -4.06 -37.60
N PRO A 146 -13.32 -5.16 -38.34
CA PRO A 146 -14.37 -5.66 -39.24
C PRO A 146 -15.68 -6.04 -38.52
N TYR A 147 -15.61 -6.24 -37.19
CA TYR A 147 -16.77 -6.58 -36.34
C TYR A 147 -17.44 -5.36 -35.72
N ARG A 148 -16.88 -4.15 -35.90
CA ARG A 148 -17.33 -2.92 -35.22
C ARG A 148 -18.78 -2.55 -35.53
N ASN A 149 -19.27 -2.95 -36.69
CA ASN A 149 -20.62 -2.61 -37.19
C ASN A 149 -21.56 -3.82 -37.21
N THR A 150 -21.26 -4.89 -36.48
CA THR A 150 -22.17 -6.00 -36.22
C THR A 150 -23.44 -5.51 -35.52
N SER A 151 -24.60 -6.09 -35.83
CA SER A 151 -25.87 -5.64 -35.26
C SER A 151 -25.94 -5.81 -33.74
N PRO A 152 -26.71 -4.97 -33.03
CA PRO A 152 -26.90 -5.15 -31.59
C PRO A 152 -27.46 -6.53 -31.22
N GLU A 153 -28.36 -7.08 -32.01
CA GLU A 153 -29.00 -8.39 -31.80
C GLU A 153 -27.97 -9.51 -31.83
N GLU A 154 -27.10 -9.51 -32.85
CA GLU A 154 -26.01 -10.48 -32.98
C GLU A 154 -24.99 -10.35 -31.88
N ASN A 155 -24.60 -9.10 -31.52
CA ASN A 155 -23.70 -8.84 -30.42
C ASN A 155 -24.27 -9.31 -29.06
N LEU A 156 -25.57 -9.13 -28.82
CA LEU A 156 -26.25 -9.61 -27.61
C LEU A 156 -26.22 -11.12 -27.51
N ALA A 157 -26.57 -11.80 -28.61
CA ALA A 157 -26.56 -13.27 -28.69
C ALA A 157 -25.15 -13.84 -28.43
N LEU A 158 -24.12 -13.25 -29.03
CA LEU A 158 -22.73 -13.63 -28.79
C LEU A 158 -22.28 -13.37 -27.33
N PHE A 159 -22.61 -12.22 -26.77
CA PHE A 159 -22.20 -11.85 -25.42
C PHE A 159 -22.86 -12.74 -24.36
N GLU A 160 -24.13 -13.12 -24.56
CA GLU A 160 -24.81 -14.09 -23.69
C GLU A 160 -24.13 -15.48 -23.77
N ARG A 161 -23.78 -15.96 -24.96
CA ARG A 161 -23.04 -17.21 -25.15
C ARG A 161 -21.64 -17.17 -24.55
N MET A 162 -20.96 -16.02 -24.60
CA MET A 162 -19.69 -15.80 -23.89
C MET A 162 -19.87 -15.96 -22.37
N LYS A 163 -20.93 -15.35 -21.79
CA LYS A 163 -21.27 -15.49 -20.37
C LYS A 163 -21.54 -16.94 -19.98
N ASN A 164 -22.22 -17.69 -20.84
CA ASN A 164 -22.59 -19.09 -20.61
C ASN A 164 -21.39 -20.08 -20.77
N GLY A 165 -20.19 -19.60 -21.10
CA GLY A 165 -19.00 -20.43 -21.19
C GLY A 165 -18.91 -21.30 -22.46
N GLU A 166 -19.64 -20.97 -23.54
CA GLU A 166 -19.64 -21.71 -24.76
C GLU A 166 -18.34 -21.60 -25.59
N PHE A 167 -17.45 -20.68 -25.21
CA PHE A 167 -16.25 -20.37 -25.98
C PHE A 167 -14.97 -20.52 -25.15
N ALA A 168 -13.89 -20.91 -25.83
CA ALA A 168 -12.57 -20.97 -25.22
C ALA A 168 -12.01 -19.56 -24.92
N ASN A 169 -11.06 -19.50 -23.99
CA ASN A 169 -10.34 -18.27 -23.68
C ASN A 169 -9.72 -17.65 -24.94
N GLY A 170 -9.84 -16.33 -25.07
CA GLY A 170 -9.27 -15.58 -26.19
C GLY A 170 -10.07 -15.66 -27.51
N THR A 171 -11.21 -16.38 -27.56
CA THR A 171 -12.03 -16.46 -28.77
C THR A 171 -12.74 -15.18 -29.12
N TYR A 172 -13.30 -14.50 -28.10
CA TYR A 172 -14.03 -13.25 -28.22
C TYR A 172 -13.71 -12.31 -27.07
N VAL A 173 -13.84 -11.01 -27.34
CA VAL A 173 -13.85 -9.94 -26.35
C VAL A 173 -15.03 -9.02 -26.62
N LEU A 174 -15.50 -8.32 -25.59
CA LEU A 174 -16.43 -7.19 -25.78
C LEU A 174 -15.62 -5.90 -25.77
N ARG A 175 -15.82 -5.05 -26.78
CA ARG A 175 -15.16 -3.73 -26.89
C ARG A 175 -16.19 -2.61 -26.83
N ALA A 176 -15.83 -1.53 -26.15
CA ALA A 176 -16.58 -0.28 -26.27
C ALA A 176 -16.36 0.33 -27.66
N LYS A 177 -17.41 0.93 -28.23
CA LYS A 177 -17.37 1.63 -29.53
C LYS A 177 -17.27 3.11 -29.30
N ILE A 178 -16.06 3.67 -29.39
CA ILE A 178 -15.77 5.08 -29.06
C ILE A 178 -15.20 5.79 -30.29
N ASP A 179 -13.88 5.98 -30.35
CA ASP A 179 -13.23 6.73 -31.43
C ASP A 179 -11.84 6.14 -31.75
N MET A 180 -11.70 5.51 -32.92
CA MET A 180 -10.44 4.95 -33.37
C MET A 180 -9.41 6.01 -33.81
N ALA A 181 -9.81 7.27 -33.95
CA ALA A 181 -8.93 8.39 -34.28
C ALA A 181 -8.48 9.20 -33.07
N SER A 182 -8.99 8.92 -31.88
CA SER A 182 -8.64 9.62 -30.64
C SER A 182 -7.13 9.70 -30.42
N PRO A 183 -6.57 10.86 -30.05
CA PRO A 183 -5.16 10.96 -29.64
C PRO A 183 -4.86 10.15 -28.38
N ASN A 184 -5.85 9.93 -27.52
CA ASN A 184 -5.77 9.04 -26.38
C ASN A 184 -6.04 7.60 -26.83
N MET A 185 -5.00 6.78 -26.89
CA MET A 185 -5.10 5.40 -27.36
C MET A 185 -6.01 4.52 -26.49
N LEU A 186 -6.31 4.91 -25.25
CA LEU A 186 -7.27 4.19 -24.38
C LEU A 186 -8.71 4.38 -24.84
N MET A 187 -9.01 5.48 -25.58
CA MET A 187 -10.32 5.74 -26.18
C MET A 187 -10.55 4.97 -27.50
N ARG A 188 -9.53 4.30 -28.03
CA ARG A 188 -9.62 3.57 -29.30
C ARG A 188 -10.21 2.19 -29.08
N ASP A 189 -11.53 2.13 -28.96
CA ASP A 189 -12.34 0.94 -28.77
C ASP A 189 -11.74 -0.05 -27.77
N PRO A 190 -11.67 0.29 -26.47
CA PRO A 190 -11.04 -0.55 -25.45
C PRO A 190 -11.84 -1.83 -25.21
N ILE A 191 -11.14 -2.88 -24.81
CA ILE A 191 -11.76 -4.12 -24.34
C ILE A 191 -12.39 -3.84 -22.97
N ILE A 192 -13.67 -4.22 -22.79
CA ILE A 192 -14.39 -4.09 -21.52
C ILE A 192 -14.70 -5.46 -20.87
N TYR A 193 -14.81 -6.55 -21.66
CA TYR A 193 -14.92 -7.92 -21.17
C TYR A 193 -14.04 -8.87 -21.95
N ARG A 194 -13.52 -9.88 -21.26
CA ARG A 194 -12.77 -11.00 -21.83
C ARG A 194 -13.33 -12.34 -21.35
N ILE A 195 -13.19 -13.39 -22.16
CA ILE A 195 -13.49 -14.76 -21.75
C ILE A 195 -12.33 -15.28 -20.91
N MET A 196 -12.67 -15.84 -19.75
CA MET A 196 -11.72 -16.44 -18.85
C MET A 196 -12.39 -17.60 -18.09
N ASN A 197 -12.20 -18.82 -18.58
CA ASN A 197 -12.73 -20.03 -17.95
C ASN A 197 -11.82 -20.42 -16.78
N ALA A 198 -12.00 -19.75 -15.65
CA ALA A 198 -11.27 -19.98 -14.42
C ALA A 198 -12.21 -19.77 -13.23
N SER A 199 -12.06 -20.58 -12.19
CA SER A 199 -12.85 -20.43 -10.96
C SER A 199 -12.41 -19.18 -10.20
N HIS A 200 -13.36 -18.37 -9.81
CA HIS A 200 -13.14 -17.14 -9.05
C HIS A 200 -13.23 -17.41 -7.54
N HIS A 201 -12.37 -16.84 -6.74
CA HIS A 201 -12.27 -17.12 -5.30
C HIS A 201 -13.56 -16.85 -4.49
N ARG A 202 -14.47 -15.98 -4.99
CA ARG A 202 -15.75 -15.68 -4.34
C ARG A 202 -16.97 -16.20 -5.12
N THR A 203 -16.98 -16.08 -6.44
CA THR A 203 -18.13 -16.44 -7.27
C THR A 203 -18.04 -17.84 -7.86
N GLY A 204 -16.93 -18.56 -7.63
CA GLY A 204 -16.73 -19.90 -8.17
C GLY A 204 -16.78 -19.91 -9.69
N ASP A 205 -17.52 -20.86 -10.26
CA ASP A 205 -17.64 -21.07 -11.70
C ASP A 205 -18.90 -20.38 -12.31
N THR A 206 -19.46 -19.38 -11.61
CA THR A 206 -20.67 -18.68 -12.07
C THR A 206 -20.41 -17.82 -13.31
N TRP A 207 -19.20 -17.31 -13.46
CA TRP A 207 -18.82 -16.39 -14.53
C TRP A 207 -17.74 -17.01 -15.42
N HIS A 208 -17.92 -16.87 -16.74
CA HIS A 208 -16.95 -17.26 -17.77
C HIS A 208 -16.38 -16.04 -18.51
N ILE A 209 -16.92 -14.85 -18.22
CA ILE A 209 -16.44 -13.56 -18.71
C ILE A 209 -16.15 -12.66 -17.53
N TYR A 210 -15.11 -11.87 -17.62
CA TYR A 210 -14.68 -10.96 -16.54
C TYR A 210 -14.47 -9.56 -17.10
N PRO A 211 -14.91 -8.54 -16.36
CA PRO A 211 -14.71 -7.15 -16.76
C PRO A 211 -13.23 -6.77 -16.73
N MET A 212 -12.85 -5.87 -17.62
CA MET A 212 -11.54 -5.24 -17.55
C MET A 212 -11.54 -4.14 -16.48
N TYR A 213 -10.35 -3.83 -15.96
CA TYR A 213 -10.17 -2.80 -14.91
C TYR A 213 -10.87 -1.48 -15.25
N ASP A 214 -10.64 -0.92 -16.46
CA ASP A 214 -11.20 0.37 -16.85
C ASP A 214 -12.73 0.40 -16.86
N TRP A 215 -13.37 -0.74 -17.12
CA TRP A 215 -14.83 -0.88 -17.07
C TRP A 215 -15.32 -1.03 -15.62
N ALA A 216 -14.67 -1.87 -14.80
CA ALA A 216 -15.16 -2.15 -13.46
C ALA A 216 -14.92 -1.00 -12.46
N HIS A 217 -13.84 -0.23 -12.67
CA HIS A 217 -13.34 0.73 -11.69
C HIS A 217 -14.28 1.91 -11.45
N GLY A 218 -14.70 2.60 -12.51
CA GLY A 218 -15.56 3.77 -12.42
C GLY A 218 -16.97 3.43 -11.95
N GLU A 219 -17.51 2.35 -12.47
CA GLU A 219 -18.85 1.86 -12.16
C GLU A 219 -18.95 1.37 -10.72
N SER A 220 -17.91 0.68 -10.21
CA SER A 220 -17.83 0.33 -8.80
C SER A 220 -17.75 1.57 -7.90
N ASP A 221 -16.98 2.59 -8.30
CA ASP A 221 -16.94 3.87 -7.59
C ASP A 221 -18.33 4.51 -7.53
N TYR A 222 -19.11 4.46 -8.64
CA TYR A 222 -20.47 4.97 -8.67
C TYR A 222 -21.42 4.18 -7.77
N LEU A 223 -21.39 2.84 -7.82
CA LEU A 223 -22.23 1.98 -6.98
C LEU A 223 -21.96 2.19 -5.49
N GLU A 224 -20.71 2.42 -5.13
CA GLU A 224 -20.30 2.69 -3.76
C GLU A 224 -20.48 4.16 -3.34
N GLN A 225 -20.94 5.03 -4.24
CA GLN A 225 -21.10 6.47 -4.01
C GLN A 225 -19.77 7.15 -3.60
N ILE A 226 -18.67 6.76 -4.22
CA ILE A 226 -17.38 7.40 -4.03
C ILE A 226 -17.41 8.80 -4.67
N SER A 227 -17.06 9.81 -3.90
CA SER A 227 -17.03 11.20 -4.40
C SER A 227 -15.74 11.54 -5.13
N HIS A 228 -14.61 11.20 -4.50
CA HIS A 228 -13.28 11.47 -5.02
C HIS A 228 -12.51 10.16 -5.13
N SER A 229 -12.28 9.74 -6.37
CA SER A 229 -11.58 8.52 -6.75
C SER A 229 -10.09 8.82 -6.89
N LEU A 230 -9.30 8.53 -5.83
CA LEU A 230 -7.88 8.88 -5.80
C LEU A 230 -7.03 7.74 -6.33
N CYS A 231 -6.16 8.02 -7.29
CA CYS A 231 -5.25 7.05 -7.91
C CYS A 231 -3.89 7.68 -8.24
N THR A 232 -2.94 6.88 -8.68
CA THR A 232 -1.61 7.38 -9.06
C THR A 232 -1.59 7.95 -10.48
N LEU A 233 -0.58 8.78 -10.81
CA LEU A 233 -0.46 9.47 -12.11
C LEU A 233 -0.46 8.55 -13.33
N GLU A 234 -0.13 7.28 -13.17
CA GLU A 234 -0.21 6.29 -14.25
C GLU A 234 -1.63 6.14 -14.82
N PHE A 235 -2.65 6.48 -14.02
CA PHE A 235 -4.06 6.46 -14.43
C PHE A 235 -4.56 7.79 -15.03
N LEU A 236 -3.70 8.80 -15.16
CA LEU A 236 -4.11 10.08 -15.78
C LEU A 236 -4.66 9.92 -17.21
N PRO A 237 -4.05 9.10 -18.10
CA PRO A 237 -4.63 8.84 -19.41
C PRO A 237 -5.98 8.11 -19.38
N HIS A 238 -6.26 7.36 -18.29
CA HIS A 238 -7.51 6.62 -18.12
C HIS A 238 -8.70 7.48 -17.70
N ARG A 239 -8.48 8.73 -17.22
CA ARG A 239 -9.54 9.60 -16.73
C ARG A 239 -10.62 9.88 -17.80
N GLU A 240 -10.22 10.11 -19.04
CA GLU A 240 -11.15 10.37 -20.13
C GLU A 240 -12.06 9.16 -20.40
N LEU A 241 -11.49 7.96 -20.33
CA LEU A 241 -12.24 6.70 -20.47
C LEU A 241 -13.14 6.45 -19.26
N TYR A 242 -12.65 6.71 -18.06
CA TYR A 242 -13.43 6.65 -16.81
C TYR A 242 -14.68 7.56 -16.90
N ASP A 243 -14.50 8.81 -17.30
CA ASP A 243 -15.61 9.76 -17.46
C ASP A 243 -16.57 9.33 -18.57
N TRP A 244 -16.06 8.80 -19.69
CA TRP A 244 -16.89 8.30 -20.78
C TRP A 244 -17.79 7.15 -20.34
N PHE A 245 -17.29 6.19 -19.60
CA PHE A 245 -18.07 5.08 -19.08
C PHE A 245 -19.15 5.57 -18.10
N LEU A 246 -18.80 6.44 -17.17
CA LEU A 246 -19.76 7.01 -16.23
C LEU A 246 -20.89 7.78 -16.94
N ASP A 247 -20.59 8.46 -18.04
CA ASP A 247 -21.60 9.15 -18.87
C ASP A 247 -22.60 8.18 -19.52
N GLN A 248 -22.24 6.91 -19.66
CA GLN A 248 -23.14 5.92 -20.22
C GLN A 248 -24.08 5.32 -19.18
N VAL A 249 -23.65 5.20 -17.93
CA VAL A 249 -24.34 4.45 -16.85
C VAL A 249 -25.04 5.36 -15.85
N ILE A 250 -24.50 6.56 -15.57
CA ILE A 250 -25.12 7.49 -14.61
C ILE A 250 -26.38 8.12 -15.24
N PRO A 251 -27.52 8.08 -14.53
CA PRO A 251 -28.74 8.77 -14.98
C PRO A 251 -28.51 10.29 -15.18
N THR A 252 -29.20 10.86 -16.15
CA THR A 252 -29.17 12.32 -16.39
C THR A 252 -29.90 13.12 -15.30
N SER A 253 -30.73 12.46 -14.49
CA SER A 253 -31.41 13.05 -13.34
C SER A 253 -30.41 13.22 -12.18
N THR A 254 -30.53 14.35 -11.45
CA THR A 254 -29.73 14.62 -10.26
C THR A 254 -30.21 13.84 -9.03
N LEU A 255 -31.37 13.22 -9.13
CA LEU A 255 -31.98 12.42 -8.06
C LEU A 255 -32.36 11.04 -8.60
N THR A 256 -31.99 10.00 -7.89
CA THR A 256 -32.46 8.64 -8.10
C THR A 256 -33.05 8.12 -6.80
N ASP A 257 -34.34 7.69 -6.85
CA ASP A 257 -35.09 7.24 -5.68
C ASP A 257 -35.09 8.26 -4.52
N GLY A 258 -35.13 9.56 -4.83
CA GLY A 258 -35.11 10.65 -3.86
C GLY A 258 -33.75 10.93 -3.21
N LYS A 259 -32.68 10.29 -3.68
CA LYS A 259 -31.30 10.53 -3.23
C LYS A 259 -30.51 11.29 -4.31
N GLU A 260 -29.62 12.17 -3.85
CA GLU A 260 -28.70 12.85 -4.74
C GLU A 260 -27.77 11.84 -5.42
N VAL A 261 -27.63 11.95 -6.74
CA VAL A 261 -26.69 11.14 -7.52
C VAL A 261 -25.29 11.69 -7.36
N VAL A 262 -24.42 10.90 -6.72
CA VAL A 262 -23.00 11.25 -6.58
C VAL A 262 -22.25 10.73 -7.80
N ARG A 263 -21.75 11.66 -8.63
CA ARG A 263 -20.85 11.32 -9.73
C ARG A 263 -19.41 11.27 -9.22
N PRO A 264 -18.74 10.12 -9.27
CA PRO A 264 -17.34 10.01 -8.88
C PRO A 264 -16.43 10.89 -9.74
N LYS A 265 -15.38 11.44 -9.12
CA LYS A 265 -14.37 12.26 -9.80
C LYS A 265 -13.00 11.64 -9.61
N GLN A 266 -12.40 11.14 -10.69
CA GLN A 266 -11.02 10.61 -10.62
C GLN A 266 -10.02 11.76 -10.45
N ARG A 267 -9.08 11.61 -9.51
CA ARG A 267 -8.01 12.57 -9.22
C ARG A 267 -6.70 11.83 -9.00
N GLU A 268 -5.66 12.27 -9.67
CA GLU A 268 -4.37 11.58 -9.65
C GLU A 268 -3.34 12.35 -8.83
N PHE A 269 -2.51 11.57 -8.14
CA PHE A 269 -1.36 12.07 -7.39
C PHE A 269 -0.10 11.30 -7.77
N ALA A 270 1.06 11.92 -7.56
CA ALA A 270 2.33 11.33 -7.93
C ALA A 270 2.66 10.09 -7.08
N ARG A 271 3.15 9.05 -7.76
CA ARG A 271 3.76 7.90 -7.11
C ARG A 271 5.02 8.34 -6.36
N ARG A 272 5.25 7.74 -5.22
CA ARG A 272 6.43 7.99 -4.40
C ARG A 272 7.45 6.88 -4.61
N ASN A 273 8.61 7.25 -5.11
CA ASN A 273 9.74 6.35 -5.27
C ASN A 273 10.71 6.57 -4.09
N LEU A 274 11.17 5.48 -3.48
CA LEU A 274 12.15 5.52 -2.41
C LEU A 274 13.52 5.12 -2.95
N SER A 275 14.57 5.84 -2.53
CA SER A 275 15.93 5.43 -2.83
C SER A 275 16.22 4.07 -2.21
N HIS A 276 17.08 3.28 -2.86
CA HIS A 276 17.53 1.96 -2.38
C HIS A 276 16.39 0.96 -2.04
N THR A 277 15.17 1.18 -2.59
CA THR A 277 14.01 0.35 -2.27
C THR A 277 13.27 -0.08 -3.54
N ILE A 278 13.06 -1.37 -3.69
CA ILE A 278 12.30 -1.93 -4.81
C ILE A 278 10.84 -2.08 -4.37
N VAL A 279 9.92 -1.35 -5.03
CA VAL A 279 8.47 -1.41 -4.77
C VAL A 279 7.70 -2.05 -5.93
N SER A 280 8.39 -2.75 -6.83
CA SER A 280 7.77 -3.46 -7.95
C SER A 280 7.20 -4.80 -7.50
N LYS A 281 5.87 -4.97 -7.55
CA LYS A 281 5.17 -6.19 -7.16
C LYS A 281 5.74 -7.44 -7.83
N ARG A 282 6.00 -7.37 -9.16
CA ARG A 282 6.61 -8.46 -9.93
C ARG A 282 7.99 -8.88 -9.40
N LYS A 283 8.84 -7.91 -9.08
CA LYS A 283 10.17 -8.20 -8.53
C LYS A 283 10.12 -8.76 -7.12
N LEU A 284 9.18 -8.26 -6.30
CA LEU A 284 8.98 -8.78 -4.95
C LEU A 284 8.45 -10.22 -4.97
N LEU A 285 7.49 -10.50 -5.85
CA LEU A 285 7.00 -11.88 -6.08
C LEU A 285 8.14 -12.81 -6.52
N GLN A 286 9.01 -12.36 -7.42
CA GLN A 286 10.17 -13.12 -7.86
C GLN A 286 11.08 -13.51 -6.68
N LEU A 287 11.37 -12.57 -5.76
CA LEU A 287 12.18 -12.84 -4.58
C LEU A 287 11.58 -13.94 -3.69
N VAL A 288 10.26 -13.95 -3.54
CA VAL A 288 9.53 -14.96 -2.75
C VAL A 288 9.52 -16.30 -3.50
N THR A 289 9.17 -16.31 -4.78
CA THR A 289 9.03 -17.54 -5.58
C THR A 289 10.37 -18.26 -5.76
N GLU A 290 11.45 -17.50 -6.01
CA GLU A 290 12.80 -18.03 -6.15
C GLU A 290 13.51 -18.27 -4.80
N LYS A 291 12.80 -18.04 -3.67
CA LYS A 291 13.27 -18.30 -2.31
C LYS A 291 14.52 -17.51 -1.91
N TYR A 292 14.74 -16.32 -2.46
CA TYR A 292 15.77 -15.40 -1.97
C TYR A 292 15.42 -14.80 -0.60
N VAL A 293 14.14 -14.79 -0.26
CA VAL A 293 13.60 -14.37 1.04
C VAL A 293 12.69 -15.47 1.59
N ALA A 294 12.47 -15.47 2.91
CA ALA A 294 11.67 -16.48 3.59
C ALA A 294 10.16 -16.41 3.26
N GLY A 295 9.69 -15.23 2.81
CA GLY A 295 8.29 -15.00 2.46
C GLY A 295 8.01 -13.51 2.30
N TRP A 296 6.75 -13.18 2.14
CA TRP A 296 6.30 -11.79 1.97
C TRP A 296 6.55 -10.91 3.22
N ASP A 297 6.65 -11.52 4.39
CA ASP A 297 6.90 -10.86 5.68
C ASP A 297 8.39 -10.86 6.08
N ASP A 298 9.29 -11.28 5.19
CA ASP A 298 10.73 -11.23 5.47
C ASP A 298 11.15 -9.80 5.81
N PRO A 299 11.92 -9.57 6.91
CA PRO A 299 12.32 -8.22 7.33
C PRO A 299 13.13 -7.42 6.29
N ARG A 300 13.67 -8.09 5.27
CA ARG A 300 14.36 -7.44 4.15
C ARG A 300 13.40 -6.91 3.07
N MET A 301 12.13 -7.34 3.11
CA MET A 301 11.11 -6.94 2.15
C MET A 301 10.50 -5.57 2.53
N PRO A 302 10.26 -4.67 1.55
CA PRO A 302 9.60 -3.38 1.78
C PRO A 302 8.07 -3.50 1.85
N THR A 303 7.55 -4.69 2.10
CA THR A 303 6.14 -4.93 2.39
C THR A 303 5.77 -4.38 3.75
N ILE A 304 4.52 -4.00 3.96
CA ILE A 304 4.06 -3.53 5.28
C ILE A 304 4.27 -4.63 6.33
N SER A 305 3.99 -5.89 5.99
CA SER A 305 4.23 -7.04 6.85
C SER A 305 5.72 -7.24 7.17
N GLY A 306 6.61 -7.06 6.19
CA GLY A 306 8.06 -7.13 6.39
C GLY A 306 8.59 -6.00 7.27
N LEU A 307 8.14 -4.77 7.02
CA LEU A 307 8.48 -3.61 7.84
C LEU A 307 8.00 -3.76 9.29
N ARG A 308 6.77 -4.25 9.49
CA ARG A 308 6.24 -4.58 10.82
C ARG A 308 7.11 -5.60 11.53
N ARG A 309 7.49 -6.68 10.86
CA ARG A 309 8.37 -7.73 11.42
C ARG A 309 9.77 -7.21 11.72
N ARG A 310 10.26 -6.25 10.93
CA ARG A 310 11.53 -5.54 11.17
C ARG A 310 11.48 -4.60 12.37
N GLY A 311 10.29 -4.28 12.92
CA GLY A 311 10.13 -3.41 14.09
C GLY A 311 9.72 -1.99 13.77
N TYR A 312 9.31 -1.71 12.55
CA TYR A 312 8.69 -0.43 12.19
C TYR A 312 7.32 -0.29 12.86
N THR A 313 6.99 0.93 13.28
CA THR A 313 5.71 1.22 13.92
C THR A 313 4.72 1.83 12.92
N PRO A 314 3.42 1.64 13.09
CA PRO A 314 2.42 2.28 12.24
C PRO A 314 2.48 3.80 12.32
N GLU A 315 2.78 4.36 13.50
CA GLU A 315 2.95 5.80 13.71
C GLU A 315 4.11 6.37 12.88
N ALA A 316 5.25 5.65 12.85
CA ALA A 316 6.40 6.07 12.04
C ALA A 316 6.08 6.09 10.55
N ILE A 317 5.33 5.08 10.07
CA ILE A 317 4.92 5.02 8.64
C ILE A 317 3.91 6.13 8.32
N ARG A 318 2.92 6.38 9.18
CA ARG A 318 1.98 7.50 9.00
C ARG A 318 2.70 8.84 9.02
N LYS A 319 3.60 9.06 10.00
CA LYS A 319 4.42 10.28 10.07
C LYS A 319 5.26 10.49 8.82
N PHE A 320 5.87 9.43 8.30
CA PHE A 320 6.61 9.48 7.05
C PHE A 320 5.71 9.90 5.89
N ALA A 321 4.51 9.29 5.76
CA ALA A 321 3.54 9.65 4.72
C ALA A 321 3.11 11.13 4.81
N ASP A 322 2.86 11.64 6.01
CA ASP A 322 2.49 13.03 6.25
C ASP A 322 3.65 13.99 5.96
N THR A 323 4.87 13.64 6.37
CA THR A 323 6.06 14.48 6.16
C THR A 323 6.36 14.68 4.67
N ILE A 324 6.20 13.63 3.87
CA ILE A 324 6.42 13.71 2.41
C ILE A 324 5.31 14.54 1.74
N GLY A 325 4.10 14.53 2.29
CA GLY A 325 2.94 15.18 1.70
C GLY A 325 2.49 14.54 0.37
N ILE A 326 1.64 15.19 -0.39
CA ILE A 326 1.11 14.74 -1.68
C ILE A 326 1.60 15.69 -2.78
N ALA A 327 2.11 15.13 -3.88
CA ALA A 327 2.68 15.91 -4.97
C ALA A 327 1.97 15.59 -6.31
N LYS A 328 2.04 16.54 -7.26
CA LYS A 328 1.58 16.38 -8.65
C LYS A 328 2.68 15.86 -9.59
N ARG A 329 3.92 15.73 -9.11
CA ARG A 329 5.07 15.27 -9.90
C ARG A 329 5.78 14.17 -9.14
N GLU A 330 6.24 13.17 -9.85
CA GLU A 330 7.06 12.11 -9.26
C GLU A 330 8.38 12.67 -8.73
N ASN A 331 8.79 12.17 -7.58
CA ASN A 331 10.05 12.49 -6.95
C ASN A 331 10.65 11.24 -6.30
N LEU A 332 11.96 11.25 -6.15
CA LEU A 332 12.70 10.26 -5.40
C LEU A 332 12.91 10.76 -3.98
N ILE A 333 12.45 10.00 -3.02
CA ILE A 333 12.56 10.30 -1.58
C ILE A 333 13.72 9.49 -1.02
N ASP A 334 14.57 10.13 -0.24
CA ASP A 334 15.66 9.44 0.44
C ASP A 334 15.09 8.53 1.55
N VAL A 335 15.52 7.26 1.55
CA VAL A 335 15.09 6.27 2.55
C VAL A 335 15.46 6.69 3.99
N SER A 336 16.50 7.50 4.15
CA SER A 336 16.92 8.04 5.45
C SER A 336 15.81 8.83 6.17
N LEU A 337 14.88 9.45 5.41
CA LEU A 337 13.72 10.13 5.99
C LEU A 337 12.77 9.14 6.67
N LEU A 338 12.54 7.97 6.05
CA LEU A 338 11.75 6.91 6.68
C LEU A 338 12.44 6.39 7.95
N GLU A 339 13.74 6.13 7.86
CA GLU A 339 14.55 5.68 9.01
C GLU A 339 14.57 6.71 10.12
N PHE A 340 14.61 8.01 9.80
CA PHE A 340 14.47 9.10 10.76
C PHE A 340 13.12 9.04 11.49
N CYS A 341 12.00 8.89 10.77
CA CYS A 341 10.68 8.79 11.38
C CYS A 341 10.57 7.57 12.32
N VAL A 342 11.14 6.43 11.93
CA VAL A 342 11.19 5.22 12.76
C VAL A 342 12.01 5.45 14.02
N ARG A 343 13.21 6.05 13.88
CA ARG A 343 14.09 6.36 15.01
C ARG A 343 13.44 7.31 16.00
N GLU A 344 12.80 8.36 15.52
CA GLU A 344 12.10 9.32 16.39
C GLU A 344 10.96 8.67 17.18
N ASP A 345 10.19 7.79 16.56
CA ASP A 345 9.10 7.10 17.26
C ASP A 345 9.63 6.08 18.27
N LEU A 346 10.60 5.26 17.87
CA LEU A 346 11.21 4.25 18.75
C LEU A 346 11.97 4.88 19.92
N ASN A 347 12.64 6.00 19.72
CA ASN A 347 13.31 6.72 20.81
C ASN A 347 12.33 7.09 21.95
N LYS A 348 11.09 7.40 21.60
CA LYS A 348 10.04 7.75 22.58
C LYS A 348 9.35 6.57 23.22
N LYS A 349 9.35 5.39 22.57
CA LYS A 349 8.49 4.26 22.97
C LYS A 349 9.24 2.99 23.33
N ALA A 350 10.35 2.71 22.64
CA ALA A 350 11.05 1.45 22.78
C ALA A 350 11.90 1.39 24.02
N ASN A 351 11.97 0.21 24.64
CA ASN A 351 12.95 -0.06 25.69
C ASN A 351 14.35 -0.02 25.09
N ARG A 352 15.26 0.69 25.73
CA ARG A 352 16.67 0.78 25.33
C ARG A 352 17.46 -0.34 26.00
N VAL A 353 17.87 -1.30 25.20
CA VAL A 353 18.69 -2.42 25.67
C VAL A 353 20.07 -2.35 25.04
N MET A 354 21.07 -2.97 25.70
CA MET A 354 22.40 -3.14 25.13
C MET A 354 22.48 -4.50 24.46
N GLY A 355 22.92 -4.51 23.20
CA GLY A 355 23.29 -5.71 22.48
C GLY A 355 24.81 -5.74 22.30
N VAL A 356 25.45 -6.88 22.55
CA VAL A 356 26.87 -7.11 22.32
C VAL A 356 27.01 -8.04 21.12
N LEU A 357 27.48 -7.51 20.00
CA LEU A 357 27.52 -8.20 18.70
C LEU A 357 28.87 -8.87 18.44
N ASP A 358 29.98 -8.24 18.83
CA ASP A 358 31.33 -8.79 18.79
C ASP A 358 31.90 -8.86 20.21
N PRO A 359 31.55 -9.94 20.95
CA PRO A 359 31.78 -10.02 22.41
C PRO A 359 33.24 -10.24 22.75
N VAL A 360 33.71 -9.48 23.73
CA VAL A 360 34.95 -9.76 24.46
C VAL A 360 34.58 -10.07 25.91
N LYS A 361 35.05 -11.21 26.38
CA LYS A 361 34.82 -11.64 27.76
C LYS A 361 35.68 -10.81 28.73
N VAL A 362 35.07 -10.29 29.77
CA VAL A 362 35.68 -9.55 30.86
C VAL A 362 35.52 -10.34 32.15
N ILE A 363 36.61 -10.62 32.86
CA ILE A 363 36.58 -11.29 34.16
C ILE A 363 36.97 -10.29 35.24
N ILE A 364 36.08 -10.06 36.21
CA ILE A 364 36.34 -9.21 37.37
C ILE A 364 36.99 -10.05 38.45
N THR A 365 38.34 -10.00 38.57
CA THR A 365 39.12 -10.93 39.38
C THR A 365 38.88 -10.80 40.87
N ASN A 366 38.46 -9.65 41.36
CA ASN A 366 38.13 -9.39 42.77
C ASN A 366 36.61 -9.48 43.06
N TYR A 367 35.82 -10.04 42.14
CA TYR A 367 34.41 -10.36 42.38
C TYR A 367 34.28 -11.83 42.81
N PRO A 368 33.49 -12.15 43.87
CA PRO A 368 33.34 -13.50 44.34
C PRO A 368 32.81 -14.45 43.28
N GLU A 369 33.38 -15.63 43.21
CA GLU A 369 32.94 -16.65 42.27
C GLU A 369 31.55 -17.17 42.67
N GLY A 370 30.66 -17.34 41.65
CA GLY A 370 29.28 -17.79 41.86
C GLY A 370 28.33 -16.73 42.45
N GLN A 371 28.80 -15.54 42.76
CA GLN A 371 27.93 -14.44 43.20
C GLN A 371 27.29 -13.74 42.01
N GLU A 372 25.99 -13.46 42.11
CA GLU A 372 25.20 -12.66 41.16
C GLU A 372 24.48 -11.55 41.91
N GLU A 373 24.46 -10.36 41.32
CA GLU A 373 23.70 -9.21 41.79
C GLU A 373 22.74 -8.78 40.71
N TRP A 374 21.56 -8.24 41.08
CA TRP A 374 20.57 -7.71 40.16
C TRP A 374 20.58 -6.18 40.21
N LEU A 375 21.05 -5.58 39.13
CA LEU A 375 21.11 -4.14 38.99
C LEU A 375 19.82 -3.61 38.32
N GLU A 376 19.41 -2.41 38.68
CA GLU A 376 18.29 -1.74 38.03
C GLU A 376 18.80 -0.93 36.83
N ALA A 377 18.22 -1.22 35.66
CA ALA A 377 18.48 -0.50 34.42
C ALA A 377 17.22 0.20 33.92
N GLU A 378 17.33 1.47 33.59
CA GLU A 378 16.25 2.23 33.00
C GLU A 378 15.85 1.63 31.65
N ASN A 379 14.55 1.46 31.42
CA ASN A 379 14.04 0.96 30.14
C ASN A 379 14.10 2.04 29.05
N ASN A 380 13.63 3.25 29.37
CA ASN A 380 13.72 4.38 28.48
C ASN A 380 13.67 5.70 29.28
N PRO A 381 14.73 6.53 29.25
CA PRO A 381 14.79 7.77 30.03
C PRO A 381 13.84 8.87 29.51
N GLU A 382 13.27 8.71 28.30
CA GLU A 382 12.31 9.68 27.73
C GLU A 382 10.85 9.38 28.09
N VAL A 383 10.59 8.22 28.74
CA VAL A 383 9.23 7.79 29.12
C VAL A 383 8.94 8.18 30.57
N SER A 384 7.78 8.77 30.80
CA SER A 384 7.29 9.07 32.15
C SER A 384 5.91 8.39 32.38
N PRO A 385 5.72 7.65 33.51
CA PRO A 385 6.70 7.39 34.57
C PRO A 385 7.84 6.47 34.10
N MET A 386 9.03 6.69 34.66
CA MET A 386 10.21 5.91 34.35
C MET A 386 10.02 4.45 34.78
N THR A 387 10.38 3.53 33.93
CA THR A 387 10.32 2.08 34.21
C THR A 387 11.69 1.45 34.19
N TYR A 388 11.89 0.43 35.01
CA TYR A 388 13.17 -0.26 35.20
C TYR A 388 13.05 -1.73 34.91
N ARG A 389 14.15 -2.34 34.53
CA ARG A 389 14.33 -3.80 34.46
C ARG A 389 15.52 -4.23 35.30
N LYS A 390 15.52 -5.46 35.77
CA LYS A 390 16.65 -6.06 36.44
C LYS A 390 17.60 -6.68 35.42
N VAL A 391 18.91 -6.42 35.59
CA VAL A 391 19.99 -6.93 34.76
C VAL A 391 20.95 -7.67 35.67
N PRO A 392 21.31 -8.95 35.40
CA PRO A 392 22.26 -9.67 36.23
C PRO A 392 23.67 -9.11 36.07
N PHE A 393 24.39 -9.06 37.17
CA PHE A 393 25.79 -8.68 37.21
C PHE A 393 26.58 -9.75 37.97
N SER A 394 27.62 -10.23 37.34
CA SER A 394 28.43 -11.34 37.89
C SER A 394 29.92 -11.11 37.61
N ARG A 395 30.76 -12.07 38.05
CA ARG A 395 32.20 -12.05 37.81
C ARG A 395 32.54 -12.04 36.30
N GLU A 396 31.76 -12.71 35.48
CA GLU A 396 31.94 -12.79 34.02
C GLU A 396 30.96 -11.90 33.29
N LEU A 397 31.47 -10.99 32.46
CA LEU A 397 30.71 -10.06 31.64
C LEU A 397 31.17 -10.10 30.20
N TYR A 398 30.37 -9.53 29.31
CA TYR A 398 30.74 -9.36 27.93
C TYR A 398 30.57 -7.89 27.53
N ILE A 399 31.58 -7.38 26.80
CA ILE A 399 31.57 -6.03 26.22
C ILE A 399 31.81 -6.09 24.72
N GLU A 400 31.51 -5.04 23.98
CA GLU A 400 31.91 -4.94 22.57
C GLU A 400 33.44 -4.90 22.45
N ARG A 401 33.98 -5.52 21.40
CA ARG A 401 35.40 -5.48 21.12
C ARG A 401 35.93 -4.06 20.97
N GLU A 402 35.13 -3.16 20.40
CA GLU A 402 35.48 -1.74 20.27
C GLU A 402 35.56 -1.01 21.60
N ASP A 403 34.96 -1.54 22.66
CA ASP A 403 35.00 -0.97 24.01
C ASP A 403 36.33 -1.24 24.75
N PHE A 404 37.22 -2.04 24.17
CA PHE A 404 38.53 -2.34 24.71
C PHE A 404 39.65 -2.13 23.67
N ARG A 405 40.77 -1.50 24.10
CA ARG A 405 42.01 -1.41 23.30
C ARG A 405 43.22 -1.61 24.20
N GLU A 406 44.17 -2.45 23.75
CA GLU A 406 45.47 -2.59 24.39
C GLU A 406 46.31 -1.33 24.18
N GLU A 407 46.41 -0.88 22.95
CA GLU A 407 47.06 0.40 22.59
C GLU A 407 45.98 1.43 22.25
N ALA A 408 45.88 2.45 23.07
CA ALA A 408 44.85 3.48 22.92
C ALA A 408 45.48 4.88 22.80
N ASP A 409 44.99 5.66 21.86
CA ASP A 409 45.33 7.07 21.71
C ASP A 409 44.71 7.93 22.81
N LYS A 410 45.14 9.21 22.89
CA LYS A 410 44.66 10.16 23.92
C LYS A 410 43.16 10.47 23.81
N LYS A 411 42.52 10.18 22.71
CA LYS A 411 41.08 10.44 22.50
C LYS A 411 40.20 9.22 22.79
N TYR A 412 40.81 8.08 23.10
CA TYR A 412 40.05 6.86 23.44
C TYR A 412 39.66 6.88 24.91
N PHE A 413 38.36 6.98 25.21
CA PHE A 413 37.81 7.13 26.57
C PHE A 413 37.16 5.84 27.12
N ARG A 414 37.29 4.71 26.43
CA ARG A 414 36.75 3.42 26.87
C ARG A 414 37.84 2.60 27.58
N LEU A 415 37.60 1.32 27.80
CA LEU A 415 38.51 0.45 28.56
C LEU A 415 39.83 0.26 27.81
N LYS A 416 40.94 0.44 28.54
CA LYS A 416 42.32 0.23 28.06
C LYS A 416 43.18 -0.40 29.14
N LEU A 417 44.37 -0.87 28.79
CA LEU A 417 45.31 -1.42 29.77
C LEU A 417 45.64 -0.40 30.87
N GLY A 418 45.49 -0.80 32.12
CA GLY A 418 45.70 0.04 33.30
C GLY A 418 44.68 1.16 33.46
N GLY A 419 43.64 1.23 32.63
CA GLY A 419 42.59 2.23 32.72
C GLY A 419 41.39 1.76 33.55
N GLU A 420 40.62 2.71 34.02
CA GLU A 420 39.36 2.47 34.74
C GLU A 420 38.19 3.01 33.96
N VAL A 421 37.07 2.30 33.98
CA VAL A 421 35.81 2.72 33.38
C VAL A 421 34.64 2.40 34.30
N ARG A 422 33.59 3.22 34.23
CA ARG A 422 32.32 2.92 34.89
C ARG A 422 31.45 2.07 33.97
N LEU A 423 31.04 0.91 34.44
CA LEU A 423 30.03 0.13 33.77
C LEU A 423 28.65 0.79 33.94
N LYS A 424 27.83 0.73 32.88
CA LYS A 424 26.47 1.28 32.90
C LYS A 424 25.63 0.57 33.96
N ASN A 425 24.79 1.31 34.66
CA ASN A 425 23.89 0.87 35.73
C ASN A 425 24.56 0.50 37.06
N GLU A 426 25.86 0.64 37.21
CA GLU A 426 26.54 0.44 38.47
C GLU A 426 26.60 1.77 39.29
N SER A 427 26.33 1.70 40.64
CA SER A 427 26.36 2.88 41.49
C SER A 427 27.79 3.26 41.87
N TRP A 428 28.08 4.56 42.03
CA TRP A 428 29.38 5.08 42.45
C TRP A 428 29.88 4.52 43.79
N ARG A 429 28.97 4.14 44.68
CA ARG A 429 29.33 3.56 46.00
C ARG A 429 29.88 2.15 45.91
N GLN A 430 29.59 1.39 44.87
CA GLN A 430 30.08 0.06 44.62
C GLN A 430 31.42 0.05 43.87
N MET A 431 31.67 1.06 43.02
CA MET A 431 32.92 1.20 42.23
C MET A 431 34.17 1.50 43.09
N ALA A 432 34.06 2.24 44.16
CA ALA A 432 35.23 2.60 45.03
C ALA A 432 35.92 1.40 45.64
N LYS A 433 35.37 0.20 45.53
CA LYS A 433 35.93 -1.04 46.09
C LYS A 433 36.33 -2.09 45.06
N ARG A 434 36.13 -1.85 43.75
CA ARG A 434 36.30 -2.87 42.67
C ARG A 434 37.22 -2.34 41.57
N ALA A 435 38.53 -2.52 41.77
CA ALA A 435 39.47 -2.35 40.66
C ALA A 435 39.30 -3.52 39.65
N MET A 436 38.93 -3.19 38.39
CA MET A 436 38.92 -4.17 37.32
C MET A 436 40.37 -4.52 36.94
N LYS A 437 40.82 -5.74 37.19
CA LYS A 437 42.00 -6.28 36.53
C LYS A 437 41.50 -7.10 35.33
N LEU A 438 41.87 -6.70 34.14
CA LEU A 438 41.74 -7.54 32.96
C LEU A 438 42.58 -8.80 33.17
N ALA A 439 41.94 -9.96 33.31
CA ALA A 439 42.61 -11.22 33.23
C ALA A 439 42.70 -11.64 31.76
N ASN A 440 43.89 -12.06 31.36
CA ASN A 440 44.34 -12.50 30.06
C ASN A 440 43.25 -12.92 29.07
N PHE A 441 43.38 -12.36 27.85
CA PHE A 441 42.66 -12.84 26.68
C PHE A 441 42.91 -14.35 26.44
N ILE A 442 41.89 -15.13 26.33
CA ILE A 442 41.87 -16.43 25.68
C ILE A 442 41.07 -16.31 24.40
#